data_73eb28a44c768bb84dda258c8850b437
#
_entry.id   73eb28a44c768bb84dda258c8850b437
#
_cell.length_a   1.000
_cell.length_b   1.000
_cell.length_c   1.000
_cell.angle_alpha   90.00
_cell.angle_beta   90.00
_cell.angle_gamma   90.00
#
_symmetry.space_group_name_H-M   'P 1'
#
loop_
_entity.id
_entity.type
_entity.pdbx_description
1 polymer ?
#
loop_
_entity_poly.entity_id
_entity_poly.type
_entity_poly.pdbx_seq_one_letter_code
_entity_poly.pdbx_strand_id
1 'polypeptide(L)'
;MAAVAYKKHFLFGPKPGCPWADKMVLNPAMIADPDDPDTIHMLFRATGPWPQAKMPGHPMPYPIFLGYAVSHDRGKSWQCDFSRPAKPMAFKFDPADPPIIEDAFGRKVFDYTNGNVEDPRLFYFEGQLYSTMAGRPFPPGPYWEHDDPHQCVPDGFEAFGKSVTENYTGTQLYKVDLNALKTGDYDHAFTFVCQLHDPEISDDRDVVLFPRRLEINGKKKIVCIHRPKWPWNYEIGKEVPAPSIFMAAGDSFADFSNGKAERVVYAQRKYPWEENRIGPSWAPMELEPGLWMLPYHGKQDDKVGYTQSFMLLKETGKGFPEIVARPAERLFYAEEPWELEGDFTIPCLFTCSGVLLDDGILRMGYGAADAKVGLLEVNFQELVDYLKAQMGKC
;
A
#
# COMPACT_ATOMS: atom_id res chain seq x y z
N MET A 1 26.69 13.23 4.67
CA MET A 1 25.61 14.17 4.29
C MET A 1 24.58 13.38 3.52
N ALA A 2 23.27 13.64 3.74
CA ALA A 2 22.22 13.00 2.94
C ALA A 2 22.44 13.32 1.45
N ALA A 3 22.11 12.36 0.56
CA ALA A 3 22.25 12.55 -0.89
C ALA A 3 21.32 13.66 -1.43
N VAL A 4 20.18 13.85 -0.78
CA VAL A 4 19.19 14.90 -1.02
C VAL A 4 18.75 15.46 0.32
N ALA A 5 18.62 16.78 0.44
CA ALA A 5 18.13 17.40 1.68
C ALA A 5 16.64 17.16 1.87
N TYR A 6 16.21 16.89 3.11
CA TYR A 6 14.81 16.65 3.45
C TYR A 6 14.47 17.18 4.85
N LYS A 7 13.18 17.34 5.12
CA LYS A 7 12.65 17.66 6.44
C LYS A 7 11.61 16.63 6.82
N LYS A 8 11.51 16.33 8.11
CA LYS A 8 10.51 15.44 8.67
C LYS A 8 9.64 16.16 9.68
N HIS A 9 8.37 15.79 9.71
CA HIS A 9 7.38 16.34 10.60
C HIS A 9 6.57 15.20 11.21
N PHE A 10 6.46 15.19 12.53
CA PHE A 10 5.46 14.39 13.22
C PHE A 10 4.08 15.00 12.95
N LEU A 11 3.13 14.23 12.47
CA LEU A 11 1.78 14.73 12.21
C LEU A 11 0.82 14.39 13.36
N PHE A 12 0.60 13.13 13.61
CA PHE A 12 -0.25 12.68 14.70
C PHE A 12 0.04 11.21 15.07
N GLY A 13 -0.36 10.85 16.28
CA GLY A 13 -0.33 9.49 16.83
C GLY A 13 -1.71 8.94 17.10
N PRO A 14 -1.79 7.78 17.75
CA PRO A 14 -3.04 7.16 18.17
C PRO A 14 -3.92 8.12 18.96
N LYS A 15 -5.24 7.94 18.85
CA LYS A 15 -6.24 8.74 19.56
C LYS A 15 -6.67 8.01 20.83
N PRO A 16 -6.21 8.42 22.04
CA PRO A 16 -6.61 7.77 23.28
C PRO A 16 -8.12 7.66 23.46
N GLY A 17 -8.59 6.47 23.80
CA GLY A 17 -10.02 6.18 24.00
C GLY A 17 -10.83 6.00 22.72
N CYS A 18 -10.23 6.10 21.54
CA CYS A 18 -10.91 5.80 20.28
C CYS A 18 -10.98 4.29 20.04
N PRO A 19 -12.18 3.67 19.93
CA PRO A 19 -12.29 2.21 19.87
C PRO A 19 -11.66 1.57 18.63
N TRP A 20 -11.31 2.36 17.62
CA TRP A 20 -10.74 1.86 16.37
C TRP A 20 -9.37 2.48 16.01
N ALA A 21 -8.85 3.42 16.81
CA ALA A 21 -7.60 4.14 16.51
C ALA A 21 -6.78 4.47 17.77
N ASP A 22 -6.96 3.74 18.88
CA ASP A 22 -6.29 4.01 20.16
C ASP A 22 -4.88 3.42 20.23
N LYS A 23 -4.58 2.39 19.45
CA LYS A 23 -3.29 1.70 19.49
C LYS A 23 -2.30 2.19 18.46
N MET A 24 -2.72 2.28 17.21
CA MET A 24 -1.85 2.66 16.10
C MET A 24 -2.60 3.46 15.05
N VAL A 25 -1.89 4.42 14.45
CA VAL A 25 -2.25 5.12 13.23
C VAL A 25 -1.00 5.20 12.36
N LEU A 26 -1.04 4.76 11.10
CA LEU A 26 0.16 4.61 10.28
C LEU A 26 -0.17 4.50 8.78
N ASN A 27 0.87 4.41 7.95
CA ASN A 27 0.83 4.10 6.52
C ASN A 27 -0.20 4.94 5.74
N PRO A 28 -0.06 6.28 5.76
CA PRO A 28 -1.02 7.18 5.15
C PRO A 28 -0.91 7.20 3.62
N ALA A 29 -2.05 7.11 2.94
CA ALA A 29 -2.19 7.45 1.54
C ALA A 29 -2.72 8.88 1.40
N MET A 30 -2.03 9.73 0.66
CA MET A 30 -2.42 11.12 0.45
C MET A 30 -2.72 11.38 -1.02
N ILE A 31 -3.61 12.34 -1.28
CA ILE A 31 -3.90 12.87 -2.60
C ILE A 31 -4.19 14.37 -2.51
N ALA A 32 -3.72 15.15 -3.47
CA ALA A 32 -4.10 16.56 -3.58
C ALA A 32 -5.56 16.69 -4.00
N ASP A 33 -6.25 17.67 -3.46
CA ASP A 33 -7.58 18.04 -3.94
C ASP A 33 -7.46 18.63 -5.36
N PRO A 34 -8.22 18.16 -6.35
CA PRO A 34 -8.12 18.67 -7.71
C PRO A 34 -8.64 20.11 -7.85
N ASP A 35 -9.49 20.57 -6.93
CA ASP A 35 -10.16 21.87 -6.99
C ASP A 35 -9.55 22.90 -6.01
N ASP A 36 -8.70 22.45 -5.07
CA ASP A 36 -8.07 23.33 -4.06
C ASP A 36 -6.59 22.97 -3.90
N PRO A 37 -5.66 23.82 -4.40
CA PRO A 37 -4.23 23.56 -4.41
C PRO A 37 -3.59 23.51 -3.00
N ASP A 38 -4.28 23.99 -1.98
CA ASP A 38 -3.78 23.99 -0.60
C ASP A 38 -4.30 22.79 0.21
N THR A 39 -5.26 22.05 -0.35
CA THR A 39 -5.90 20.92 0.34
C THR A 39 -5.30 19.57 -0.06
N ILE A 40 -5.00 18.77 0.95
CA ILE A 40 -4.53 17.37 0.82
C ILE A 40 -5.44 16.47 1.65
N HIS A 41 -5.93 15.40 1.03
CA HIS A 41 -6.71 14.35 1.68
C HIS A 41 -5.83 13.17 2.04
N MET A 42 -6.16 12.49 3.14
CA MET A 42 -5.40 11.35 3.65
C MET A 42 -6.33 10.24 4.09
N LEU A 43 -6.06 9.00 3.65
CA LEU A 43 -6.52 7.78 4.31
C LEU A 43 -5.36 7.24 5.14
N PHE A 44 -5.60 6.84 6.37
CA PHE A 44 -4.57 6.24 7.24
C PHE A 44 -5.06 4.93 7.85
N ARG A 45 -4.17 3.97 7.99
CA ARG A 45 -4.41 2.71 8.69
C ARG A 45 -4.53 2.98 10.18
N ALA A 46 -5.47 2.30 10.85
CA ALA A 46 -5.68 2.46 12.27
C ALA A 46 -6.09 1.16 12.96
N THR A 47 -5.75 1.03 14.22
CA THR A 47 -6.11 -0.10 15.07
C THR A 47 -6.49 0.40 16.47
N GLY A 48 -7.58 -0.12 17.00
CA GLY A 48 -8.05 0.16 18.34
C GLY A 48 -7.36 -0.68 19.42
N PRO A 49 -7.83 -0.60 20.67
CA PRO A 49 -7.29 -1.36 21.79
C PRO A 49 -7.41 -2.87 21.58
N TRP A 50 -6.45 -3.63 22.07
CA TRP A 50 -6.46 -5.08 22.05
C TRP A 50 -6.92 -5.68 23.38
N PRO A 51 -7.67 -6.76 23.33
CA PRO A 51 -8.47 -7.33 22.23
C PRO A 51 -9.78 -6.56 22.01
N GLN A 52 -10.15 -6.28 20.77
CA GLN A 52 -11.40 -5.58 20.47
C GLN A 52 -12.58 -6.52 20.41
N ALA A 53 -12.42 -7.66 19.79
CA ALA A 53 -13.42 -8.69 19.69
C ALA A 53 -12.77 -10.05 19.91
N LYS A 54 -13.57 -11.04 20.25
CA LYS A 54 -13.16 -12.44 20.31
C LYS A 54 -13.96 -13.23 19.30
N MET A 55 -13.27 -13.99 18.48
CA MET A 55 -13.90 -14.97 17.62
C MET A 55 -13.96 -16.31 18.35
N PRO A 56 -14.98 -17.17 18.08
CA PRO A 56 -15.01 -18.51 18.63
C PRO A 56 -13.71 -19.26 18.31
N GLY A 57 -13.07 -19.83 19.35
CA GLY A 57 -11.82 -20.57 19.20
C GLY A 57 -10.55 -19.73 19.05
N HIS A 58 -10.66 -18.39 18.98
CA HIS A 58 -9.51 -17.49 18.82
C HIS A 58 -9.48 -16.41 19.90
N PRO A 59 -8.35 -16.22 20.60
CA PRO A 59 -8.28 -15.36 21.77
C PRO A 59 -8.31 -13.85 21.42
N MET A 60 -7.66 -13.42 20.33
CA MET A 60 -7.45 -11.99 20.05
C MET A 60 -7.42 -11.67 18.55
N PRO A 61 -8.55 -11.34 17.93
CA PRO A 61 -8.54 -10.75 16.60
C PRO A 61 -7.86 -9.37 16.62
N TYR A 62 -7.21 -9.04 15.51
CA TYR A 62 -6.48 -7.80 15.30
C TYR A 62 -7.12 -6.98 14.16
N PRO A 63 -8.26 -6.32 14.41
CA PRO A 63 -8.96 -5.58 13.38
C PRO A 63 -8.22 -4.31 12.99
N ILE A 64 -8.15 -4.05 11.69
CA ILE A 64 -7.52 -2.88 11.11
C ILE A 64 -8.54 -2.14 10.23
N PHE A 65 -8.57 -0.83 10.38
CA PHE A 65 -9.50 0.08 9.73
C PHE A 65 -8.76 1.15 8.94
N LEU A 66 -9.47 1.88 8.07
CA LEU A 66 -8.97 3.14 7.51
C LEU A 66 -9.69 4.31 8.15
N GLY A 67 -8.93 5.30 8.58
CA GLY A 67 -9.41 6.62 8.97
C GLY A 67 -9.23 7.64 7.85
N TYR A 68 -9.85 8.80 8.01
CA TYR A 68 -9.73 9.92 7.11
C TYR A 68 -9.22 11.16 7.83
N ALA A 69 -8.36 11.91 7.15
CA ALA A 69 -7.86 13.21 7.59
C ALA A 69 -7.75 14.17 6.41
N VAL A 70 -7.81 15.46 6.68
CA VAL A 70 -7.64 16.51 5.68
C VAL A 70 -6.74 17.62 6.21
N SER A 71 -5.92 18.18 5.33
CA SER A 71 -5.13 19.40 5.54
C SER A 71 -5.60 20.45 4.54
N HIS A 72 -5.79 21.68 5.00
CA HIS A 72 -6.14 22.86 4.17
C HIS A 72 -5.00 23.86 4.07
N ASP A 73 -3.79 23.47 4.45
CA ASP A 73 -2.61 24.33 4.55
C ASP A 73 -1.33 23.64 4.02
N ARG A 74 -1.49 22.84 2.97
CA ARG A 74 -0.40 22.11 2.28
C ARG A 74 0.29 21.08 3.16
N GLY A 75 -0.43 20.45 4.09
CA GLY A 75 0.10 19.40 4.95
C GLY A 75 0.73 19.88 6.26
N LYS A 76 0.65 21.17 6.60
CA LYS A 76 1.22 21.70 7.85
C LYS A 76 0.39 21.34 9.08
N SER A 77 -0.93 21.30 8.94
CA SER A 77 -1.84 20.84 9.98
C SER A 77 -2.89 19.89 9.43
N TRP A 78 -3.40 18.98 10.28
CA TRP A 78 -4.31 17.92 9.88
C TRP A 78 -5.53 17.83 10.79
N GLN A 79 -6.68 17.68 10.18
CA GLN A 79 -7.94 17.42 10.85
C GLN A 79 -8.32 15.97 10.62
N CYS A 80 -8.23 15.14 11.69
CA CYS A 80 -8.58 13.73 11.63
C CYS A 80 -10.03 13.54 12.08
N ASP A 81 -10.82 12.81 11.29
CA ASP A 81 -12.15 12.38 11.72
C ASP A 81 -12.02 11.06 12.51
N PHE A 82 -12.19 11.15 13.82
CA PHE A 82 -12.21 10.00 14.72
C PHE A 82 -13.63 9.55 15.12
N SER A 83 -14.67 10.13 14.55
CA SER A 83 -16.06 9.77 14.85
C SER A 83 -16.40 8.33 14.43
N ARG A 84 -15.90 7.93 13.26
CA ARG A 84 -16.01 6.55 12.74
C ARG A 84 -14.89 6.29 11.72
N PRO A 85 -14.52 5.01 11.46
CA PRO A 85 -13.59 4.71 10.37
C PRO A 85 -14.19 5.06 9.00
N ALA A 86 -13.34 5.55 8.09
CA ALA A 86 -13.74 5.83 6.71
C ALA A 86 -13.98 4.54 5.90
N LYS A 87 -13.24 3.48 6.19
CA LYS A 87 -13.47 2.15 5.62
C LYS A 87 -13.51 1.14 6.76
N PRO A 88 -14.71 0.72 7.20
CA PRO A 88 -14.87 -0.36 8.16
C PRO A 88 -14.66 -1.71 7.49
N MET A 89 -14.52 -2.73 8.31
CA MET A 89 -14.50 -4.14 7.88
C MET A 89 -15.94 -4.69 7.84
N ALA A 90 -16.15 -5.73 7.02
CA ALA A 90 -17.44 -6.42 6.98
C ALA A 90 -17.72 -7.21 8.28
N PHE A 91 -16.67 -7.80 8.89
CA PHE A 91 -16.70 -8.52 10.17
C PHE A 91 -17.71 -9.67 10.22
N LYS A 92 -17.85 -10.41 9.12
CA LYS A 92 -18.73 -11.57 9.00
C LYS A 92 -17.95 -12.85 9.23
N PHE A 93 -18.33 -13.63 10.22
CA PHE A 93 -17.66 -14.85 10.64
C PHE A 93 -18.57 -16.09 10.66
N ASP A 94 -19.78 -15.95 10.09
CA ASP A 94 -20.69 -17.07 9.93
C ASP A 94 -20.50 -17.69 8.54
N PRO A 95 -20.07 -18.96 8.45
CA PRO A 95 -19.95 -19.66 7.16
C PRO A 95 -21.28 -19.75 6.39
N ALA A 96 -22.42 -19.66 7.07
CA ALA A 96 -23.73 -19.65 6.43
C ALA A 96 -24.10 -18.26 5.81
N ASP A 97 -23.42 -17.18 6.24
CA ASP A 97 -23.53 -15.83 5.66
C ASP A 97 -22.13 -15.26 5.40
N PRO A 98 -21.36 -15.85 4.49
CA PRO A 98 -19.99 -15.41 4.24
C PRO A 98 -19.93 -14.01 3.59
N PRO A 99 -18.84 -13.26 3.77
CA PRO A 99 -18.66 -11.96 3.16
C PRO A 99 -18.34 -12.08 1.66
N ILE A 100 -19.33 -12.40 0.86
CA ILE A 100 -19.24 -12.47 -0.60
C ILE A 100 -19.68 -11.14 -1.18
N ILE A 101 -18.84 -10.58 -2.06
CA ILE A 101 -19.12 -9.36 -2.81
C ILE A 101 -19.06 -9.63 -4.32
N GLU A 102 -19.80 -8.84 -5.08
CA GLU A 102 -19.76 -8.90 -6.55
C GLU A 102 -18.82 -7.80 -7.07
N ASP A 103 -17.89 -8.19 -7.95
CA ASP A 103 -16.98 -7.25 -8.60
C ASP A 103 -17.64 -6.54 -9.80
N ALA A 104 -16.96 -5.52 -10.34
CA ALA A 104 -17.46 -4.75 -11.48
C ALA A 104 -17.62 -5.58 -12.78
N PHE A 105 -17.22 -6.84 -12.78
CA PHE A 105 -17.30 -7.79 -13.90
C PHE A 105 -18.33 -8.89 -13.66
N GLY A 106 -19.15 -8.77 -12.60
CA GLY A 106 -20.21 -9.70 -12.26
C GLY A 106 -19.73 -11.00 -11.59
N ARG A 107 -18.48 -11.02 -11.07
CA ARG A 107 -17.96 -12.20 -10.36
C ARG A 107 -18.20 -12.06 -8.86
N LYS A 108 -18.65 -13.13 -8.25
CA LYS A 108 -18.77 -13.24 -6.79
C LYS A 108 -17.45 -13.71 -6.22
N VAL A 109 -16.86 -12.90 -5.36
CA VAL A 109 -15.56 -13.15 -4.73
C VAL A 109 -15.66 -12.97 -3.22
N PHE A 110 -14.75 -13.58 -2.48
CA PHE A 110 -14.67 -13.36 -1.03
C PHE A 110 -14.14 -11.94 -0.75
N ASP A 111 -14.78 -11.24 0.19
CA ASP A 111 -14.34 -9.90 0.58
C ASP A 111 -13.12 -9.97 1.49
N TYR A 112 -11.95 -9.67 0.95
CA TYR A 112 -10.70 -9.62 1.70
C TYR A 112 -10.61 -8.46 2.69
N THR A 113 -11.55 -7.51 2.66
CA THR A 113 -11.67 -6.50 3.71
C THR A 113 -12.52 -6.97 4.90
N ASN A 114 -12.91 -8.24 4.95
CA ASN A 114 -13.71 -8.79 6.05
C ASN A 114 -12.96 -8.77 7.39
N GLY A 115 -11.67 -9.03 7.38
CA GLY A 115 -10.85 -9.12 8.59
C GLY A 115 -10.04 -7.87 8.90
N ASN A 116 -9.54 -7.21 7.89
CA ASN A 116 -8.81 -5.95 8.02
C ASN A 116 -8.71 -5.20 6.69
N VAL A 117 -8.34 -3.91 6.79
CA VAL A 117 -8.04 -3.04 5.65
C VAL A 117 -6.73 -2.34 5.92
N GLU A 118 -5.69 -2.68 5.14
CA GLU A 118 -4.31 -2.23 5.38
C GLU A 118 -3.79 -1.38 4.23
N ASP A 119 -2.86 -0.49 4.57
CA ASP A 119 -1.90 0.14 3.67
C ASP A 119 -2.55 0.69 2.39
N PRO A 120 -3.46 1.67 2.49
CA PRO A 120 -4.12 2.23 1.32
C PRO A 120 -3.10 2.91 0.41
N ARG A 121 -3.37 2.93 -0.91
CA ARG A 121 -2.69 3.79 -1.88
C ARG A 121 -3.74 4.52 -2.69
N LEU A 122 -3.69 5.85 -2.68
CA LEU A 122 -4.57 6.72 -3.47
C LEU A 122 -3.85 7.15 -4.75
N PHE A 123 -4.51 7.03 -5.89
CA PHE A 123 -3.94 7.45 -7.18
C PHE A 123 -5.04 7.69 -8.22
N TYR A 124 -4.74 8.55 -9.17
CA TYR A 124 -5.56 8.68 -10.37
C TYR A 124 -5.12 7.68 -11.44
N PHE A 125 -6.08 7.03 -12.08
CA PHE A 125 -5.88 6.25 -13.28
C PHE A 125 -6.87 6.73 -14.35
N GLU A 126 -6.35 7.24 -15.48
CA GLU A 126 -7.15 7.80 -16.59
C GLU A 126 -8.22 8.80 -16.07
N GLY A 127 -7.86 9.65 -15.11
CA GLY A 127 -8.72 10.70 -14.56
C GLY A 127 -9.70 10.26 -13.47
N GLN A 128 -9.83 8.97 -13.18
CA GLN A 128 -10.64 8.46 -12.08
C GLN A 128 -9.77 8.21 -10.85
N LEU A 129 -10.23 8.65 -9.67
CA LEU A 129 -9.57 8.35 -8.40
C LEU A 129 -9.86 6.92 -7.96
N TYR A 130 -8.79 6.21 -7.60
CA TYR A 130 -8.83 4.84 -7.07
C TYR A 130 -8.04 4.73 -5.77
N SER A 131 -8.35 3.68 -5.02
CA SER A 131 -7.52 3.20 -3.92
C SER A 131 -7.27 1.71 -4.07
N THR A 132 -6.04 1.28 -3.91
CA THR A 132 -5.74 -0.11 -3.56
C THR A 132 -5.66 -0.25 -2.05
N MET A 133 -6.16 -1.36 -1.54
CA MET A 133 -6.16 -1.71 -0.13
C MET A 133 -5.76 -3.16 0.01
N ALA A 134 -4.77 -3.43 0.84
CA ALA A 134 -4.47 -4.80 1.24
C ALA A 134 -5.45 -5.22 2.35
N GLY A 135 -5.96 -6.43 2.27
CA GLY A 135 -6.91 -6.95 3.23
C GLY A 135 -6.71 -8.42 3.48
N ARG A 136 -7.36 -8.92 4.53
CA ARG A 136 -7.40 -10.34 4.86
C ARG A 136 -8.83 -10.78 5.08
N PRO A 137 -9.16 -12.06 4.79
CA PRO A 137 -10.52 -12.59 5.00
C PRO A 137 -10.96 -12.47 6.45
N PHE A 138 -10.02 -12.63 7.39
CA PHE A 138 -10.28 -12.59 8.83
C PHE A 138 -9.22 -11.78 9.56
N PRO A 139 -9.56 -11.19 10.74
CA PRO A 139 -8.58 -10.50 11.55
C PRO A 139 -7.46 -11.46 11.95
N PRO A 140 -6.18 -11.11 11.78
CA PRO A 140 -5.09 -11.90 12.30
C PRO A 140 -5.15 -11.96 13.82
N GLY A 141 -4.65 -13.04 14.42
CA GLY A 141 -4.33 -13.10 15.83
C GLY A 141 -3.15 -12.18 16.18
N PRO A 142 -2.57 -12.32 17.36
CA PRO A 142 -1.36 -11.58 17.72
C PRO A 142 -0.20 -12.03 16.82
N TYR A 143 -0.11 -11.45 15.64
CA TYR A 143 0.81 -11.85 14.56
C TYR A 143 2.30 -11.65 14.91
N TRP A 144 2.58 -10.95 15.99
CA TRP A 144 3.90 -10.87 16.60
C TRP A 144 4.25 -12.14 17.41
N GLU A 145 3.28 -12.96 17.77
CA GLU A 145 3.50 -14.29 18.34
C GLU A 145 3.66 -15.25 17.16
N HIS A 146 4.89 -15.50 16.75
CA HIS A 146 5.22 -16.27 15.54
C HIS A 146 4.69 -17.71 15.52
N ASP A 147 4.18 -18.20 16.63
CA ASP A 147 3.70 -19.57 16.81
C ASP A 147 2.16 -19.70 16.74
N ASP A 148 1.41 -18.62 16.48
CA ASP A 148 -0.04 -18.74 16.25
C ASP A 148 -0.32 -19.14 14.80
N PRO A 149 -0.60 -20.43 14.51
CA PRO A 149 -0.84 -20.91 13.15
C PRO A 149 -2.21 -20.50 12.60
N HIS A 150 -3.13 -20.02 13.46
CA HIS A 150 -4.54 -19.93 13.08
C HIS A 150 -4.95 -18.59 12.48
N GLN A 151 -4.20 -17.53 12.74
CA GLN A 151 -4.53 -16.21 12.19
C GLN A 151 -6.03 -15.84 12.26
N CYS A 152 -6.71 -16.32 13.30
CA CYS A 152 -8.14 -16.06 13.56
C CYS A 152 -9.12 -16.50 12.45
N VAL A 153 -8.82 -17.56 11.69
CA VAL A 153 -9.78 -18.16 10.76
C VAL A 153 -10.81 -18.99 11.54
N PRO A 154 -12.12 -18.69 11.45
CA PRO A 154 -13.15 -19.50 12.10
C PRO A 154 -13.37 -20.82 11.38
N ASP A 155 -13.89 -21.83 12.10
CA ASP A 155 -14.24 -23.12 11.54
C ASP A 155 -15.35 -23.01 10.46
N GLY A 156 -15.34 -23.88 9.48
CA GLY A 156 -16.39 -23.98 8.46
C GLY A 156 -16.15 -23.16 7.20
N PHE A 157 -14.99 -22.49 7.09
CA PHE A 157 -14.63 -21.70 5.90
C PHE A 157 -13.79 -22.48 4.87
N GLU A 158 -13.55 -23.77 5.07
CA GLU A 158 -12.71 -24.61 4.21
C GLU A 158 -13.24 -24.68 2.78
N ALA A 159 -14.56 -24.58 2.60
CA ALA A 159 -15.20 -24.59 1.29
C ALA A 159 -14.92 -23.34 0.43
N PHE A 160 -14.39 -22.26 1.02
CA PHE A 160 -14.14 -21.00 0.32
C PHE A 160 -12.73 -20.89 -0.27
N GLY A 161 -11.93 -21.96 -0.17
CA GLY A 161 -10.63 -22.07 -0.79
C GLY A 161 -9.46 -21.85 0.17
N LYS A 162 -8.28 -22.16 -0.34
CA LYS A 162 -7.03 -22.11 0.43
C LYS A 162 -6.69 -20.70 0.91
N SER A 163 -6.88 -19.70 0.08
CA SER A 163 -6.57 -18.32 0.40
C SER A 163 -7.37 -17.79 1.60
N VAL A 164 -8.59 -18.29 1.78
CA VAL A 164 -9.46 -17.96 2.92
C VAL A 164 -9.00 -18.71 4.17
N THR A 165 -8.77 -20.02 4.08
CA THR A 165 -8.41 -20.87 5.23
C THR A 165 -6.99 -20.59 5.75
N GLU A 166 -6.08 -20.15 4.88
CA GLU A 166 -4.74 -19.72 5.27
C GLU A 166 -4.66 -18.20 5.54
N ASN A 167 -5.78 -17.51 5.49
CA ASN A 167 -5.88 -16.07 5.75
C ASN A 167 -4.87 -15.22 4.95
N TYR A 168 -4.77 -15.49 3.63
CA TYR A 168 -3.87 -14.76 2.77
C TYR A 168 -4.26 -13.29 2.66
N THR A 169 -3.27 -12.45 2.46
CA THR A 169 -3.49 -11.06 2.12
C THR A 169 -3.86 -10.95 0.65
N GLY A 170 -4.95 -10.26 0.37
CA GLY A 170 -5.39 -9.92 -0.97
C GLY A 170 -5.42 -8.40 -1.17
N THR A 171 -5.10 -7.94 -2.38
CA THR A 171 -5.23 -6.52 -2.72
C THR A 171 -6.48 -6.27 -3.52
N GLN A 172 -7.34 -5.40 -3.00
CA GLN A 172 -8.58 -4.98 -3.63
C GLN A 172 -8.48 -3.57 -4.19
N LEU A 173 -9.08 -3.35 -5.35
CA LEU A 173 -9.19 -2.06 -6.02
C LEU A 173 -10.57 -1.48 -5.80
N TYR A 174 -10.63 -0.23 -5.35
CA TYR A 174 -11.84 0.56 -5.19
C TYR A 174 -11.78 1.83 -6.03
N LYS A 175 -12.90 2.20 -6.66
CA LYS A 175 -13.13 3.60 -7.05
C LYS A 175 -13.39 4.40 -5.80
N VAL A 176 -12.87 5.62 -5.74
CA VAL A 176 -13.05 6.53 -4.61
C VAL A 176 -13.86 7.74 -5.05
N ASP A 177 -14.92 8.02 -4.32
CA ASP A 177 -15.64 9.29 -4.40
C ASP A 177 -15.05 10.26 -3.38
N LEU A 178 -14.27 11.22 -3.87
CA LEU A 178 -13.62 12.21 -3.03
C LEU A 178 -14.62 13.13 -2.33
N ASN A 179 -15.75 13.44 -2.98
CA ASN A 179 -16.79 14.28 -2.38
C ASN A 179 -17.48 13.56 -1.21
N ALA A 180 -17.74 12.27 -1.35
CA ALA A 180 -18.25 11.45 -0.26
C ALA A 180 -17.27 11.42 0.93
N LEU A 181 -15.96 11.27 0.68
CA LEU A 181 -14.94 11.40 1.74
C LEU A 181 -14.97 12.78 2.41
N LYS A 182 -14.98 13.87 1.63
CA LYS A 182 -15.02 15.27 2.12
C LYS A 182 -16.23 15.56 2.99
N THR A 183 -17.37 14.95 2.71
CA THR A 183 -18.63 15.17 3.43
C THR A 183 -18.87 14.17 4.57
N GLY A 184 -17.95 13.21 4.77
CA GLY A 184 -18.10 12.15 5.79
C GLY A 184 -19.11 11.06 5.41
N ASP A 185 -19.56 11.02 4.16
CA ASP A 185 -20.43 9.96 3.62
C ASP A 185 -19.62 8.73 3.24
N TYR A 186 -18.98 8.13 4.25
CA TYR A 186 -18.05 7.02 4.06
C TYR A 186 -18.70 5.74 3.51
N ASP A 187 -20.01 5.59 3.69
CA ASP A 187 -20.74 4.43 3.18
C ASP A 187 -20.82 4.41 1.65
N HIS A 188 -20.67 5.57 1.00
CA HIS A 188 -20.67 5.73 -0.45
C HIS A 188 -19.29 6.11 -1.01
N ALA A 189 -18.27 6.29 -0.16
CA ALA A 189 -16.95 6.75 -0.59
C ALA A 189 -16.16 5.70 -1.41
N PHE A 190 -16.48 4.40 -1.26
CA PHE A 190 -15.70 3.33 -1.89
C PHE A 190 -16.60 2.37 -2.65
N THR A 191 -16.36 2.25 -3.97
CA THR A 191 -17.02 1.25 -4.81
C THR A 191 -16.01 0.18 -5.19
N PHE A 192 -16.25 -1.07 -4.81
CA PHE A 192 -15.40 -2.20 -5.15
C PHE A 192 -15.34 -2.42 -6.67
N VAL A 193 -14.15 -2.58 -7.20
CA VAL A 193 -13.93 -2.86 -8.63
C VAL A 193 -13.58 -4.33 -8.83
N CYS A 194 -12.49 -4.78 -8.25
CA CYS A 194 -12.03 -6.18 -8.32
C CYS A 194 -10.84 -6.41 -7.36
N GLN A 195 -10.43 -7.66 -7.26
CA GLN A 195 -9.10 -8.00 -6.76
C GLN A 195 -8.06 -7.78 -7.86
N LEU A 196 -6.86 -7.28 -7.51
CA LEU A 196 -5.78 -7.01 -8.48
C LEU A 196 -4.78 -8.16 -8.63
N HIS A 197 -5.01 -9.27 -7.96
CA HIS A 197 -4.28 -10.53 -8.13
C HIS A 197 -5.20 -11.70 -7.82
N ASP A 198 -4.78 -12.87 -8.19
CA ASP A 198 -5.48 -14.09 -7.81
C ASP A 198 -4.94 -14.57 -6.45
N PRO A 199 -5.72 -14.51 -5.37
CA PRO A 199 -5.25 -14.90 -4.05
C PRO A 199 -4.96 -16.40 -3.92
N GLU A 200 -5.50 -17.24 -4.83
CA GLU A 200 -5.16 -18.67 -4.88
C GLU A 200 -3.76 -18.92 -5.45
N ILE A 201 -3.16 -17.89 -6.10
CA ILE A 201 -1.81 -17.97 -6.67
C ILE A 201 -0.78 -17.46 -5.66
N SER A 202 -1.03 -16.36 -4.97
CA SER A 202 -0.08 -15.80 -4.01
C SER A 202 -0.75 -14.94 -2.93
N ASP A 203 -0.05 -14.74 -1.82
CA ASP A 203 -0.27 -13.65 -0.87
C ASP A 203 0.39 -12.39 -1.45
N ASP A 204 -0.37 -11.34 -1.73
CA ASP A 204 0.11 -10.16 -2.46
C ASP A 204 -0.23 -8.84 -1.77
N ARG A 205 0.71 -7.92 -1.79
CA ARG A 205 0.64 -6.60 -1.14
C ARG A 205 1.29 -5.52 -1.99
N ASP A 206 1.21 -4.29 -1.51
CA ASP A 206 1.88 -3.12 -2.08
C ASP A 206 1.53 -2.88 -3.55
N VAL A 207 0.29 -3.19 -3.93
CA VAL A 207 -0.13 -3.09 -5.32
C VAL A 207 -0.41 -1.64 -5.69
N VAL A 208 0.27 -1.17 -6.73
CA VAL A 208 0.08 0.16 -7.32
C VAL A 208 -0.01 0.05 -8.85
N LEU A 209 -0.59 1.07 -9.48
CA LEU A 209 -0.71 1.13 -10.94
C LEU A 209 0.02 2.35 -11.49
N PHE A 210 0.49 2.24 -12.73
CA PHE A 210 0.81 3.45 -13.49
C PHE A 210 -0.47 4.27 -13.71
N PRO A 211 -0.39 5.60 -13.67
CA PRO A 211 -1.60 6.46 -13.77
C PRO A 211 -2.26 6.46 -15.15
N ARG A 212 -1.63 5.85 -16.14
CA ARG A 212 -2.15 5.64 -17.51
C ARG A 212 -1.71 4.28 -18.04
N ARG A 213 -2.33 3.88 -19.14
CA ARG A 213 -1.87 2.70 -19.88
C ARG A 213 -0.47 2.95 -20.47
N LEU A 214 0.37 1.92 -20.41
CA LEU A 214 1.67 1.90 -21.05
C LEU A 214 1.61 1.10 -22.36
N GLU A 215 2.54 1.38 -23.27
CA GLU A 215 2.70 0.58 -24.47
C GLU A 215 3.59 -0.63 -24.18
N ILE A 216 3.00 -1.82 -24.18
CA ILE A 216 3.66 -3.10 -23.98
C ILE A 216 3.54 -3.91 -25.27
N ASN A 217 4.66 -4.15 -25.94
CA ASN A 217 4.70 -4.88 -27.23
C ASN A 217 3.71 -4.34 -28.27
N GLY A 218 3.65 -3.00 -28.42
CA GLY A 218 2.79 -2.31 -29.39
C GLY A 218 1.31 -2.24 -29.00
N LYS A 219 0.94 -2.60 -27.75
CA LYS A 219 -0.44 -2.53 -27.24
C LYS A 219 -0.50 -1.70 -25.97
N LYS A 220 -1.53 -0.86 -25.84
CA LYS A 220 -1.78 -0.11 -24.61
C LYS A 220 -2.38 -1.02 -23.53
N LYS A 221 -1.65 -1.24 -22.43
CA LYS A 221 -2.00 -2.12 -21.32
C LYS A 221 -2.12 -1.34 -20.01
N ILE A 222 -2.99 -1.79 -19.13
CA ILE A 222 -2.92 -1.45 -17.70
C ILE A 222 -1.69 -2.16 -17.15
N VAL A 223 -0.83 -1.43 -16.44
CA VAL A 223 0.35 -2.02 -15.80
C VAL A 223 0.26 -1.82 -14.30
N CYS A 224 0.37 -2.93 -13.58
CA CYS A 224 0.35 -3.04 -12.14
C CYS A 224 1.75 -3.42 -11.66
N ILE A 225 2.17 -2.84 -10.54
CA ILE A 225 3.40 -3.17 -9.82
C ILE A 225 2.97 -3.75 -8.49
N HIS A 226 3.51 -4.90 -8.12
CA HIS A 226 3.06 -5.63 -6.95
C HIS A 226 4.21 -6.40 -6.28
N ARG A 227 3.96 -6.89 -5.05
CA ARG A 227 4.94 -7.61 -4.26
C ARG A 227 4.31 -8.85 -3.64
N PRO A 228 4.31 -9.99 -4.36
CA PRO A 228 3.93 -11.27 -3.79
C PRO A 228 4.88 -11.61 -2.63
N LYS A 229 4.30 -11.97 -1.48
CA LYS A 229 5.08 -12.35 -0.31
C LYS A 229 5.80 -13.67 -0.53
N TRP A 230 5.07 -14.60 -1.15
CA TRP A 230 5.54 -15.94 -1.49
C TRP A 230 4.99 -16.31 -2.87
N PRO A 231 5.73 -16.09 -3.96
CA PRO A 231 5.23 -16.39 -5.31
C PRO A 231 5.32 -17.88 -5.67
N TRP A 232 5.02 -18.77 -4.72
CA TRP A 232 5.19 -20.22 -4.89
C TRP A 232 4.22 -20.85 -5.89
N ASN A 233 3.11 -20.18 -6.19
CA ASN A 233 2.16 -20.64 -7.18
C ASN A 233 2.34 -19.98 -8.56
N TYR A 234 3.23 -18.98 -8.68
CA TYR A 234 3.68 -18.51 -9.98
C TYR A 234 4.76 -19.45 -10.54
N GLU A 235 4.63 -19.85 -11.80
CA GLU A 235 5.72 -20.57 -12.46
C GLU A 235 6.96 -19.68 -12.63
N ILE A 236 6.71 -18.40 -12.93
CA ILE A 236 7.75 -17.38 -12.97
C ILE A 236 8.10 -16.93 -11.54
N GLY A 237 9.38 -16.83 -11.25
CA GLY A 237 9.90 -16.27 -10.01
C GLY A 237 10.00 -17.27 -8.85
N LYS A 238 9.73 -18.56 -9.06
CA LYS A 238 9.91 -19.59 -8.02
C LYS A 238 11.35 -19.65 -7.46
N GLU A 239 12.32 -19.35 -8.30
CA GLU A 239 13.75 -19.28 -7.95
C GLU A 239 14.18 -17.95 -7.35
N VAL A 240 13.32 -16.93 -7.41
CA VAL A 240 13.65 -15.58 -6.96
C VAL A 240 13.45 -15.47 -5.46
N PRO A 241 14.43 -14.93 -4.71
CA PRO A 241 14.23 -14.64 -3.31
C PRO A 241 13.05 -13.68 -3.11
N ALA A 242 11.97 -14.16 -2.54
CA ALA A 242 10.82 -13.34 -2.17
C ALA A 242 11.09 -12.62 -0.84
N PRO A 243 10.43 -11.46 -0.61
CA PRO A 243 9.59 -10.70 -1.53
C PRO A 243 10.41 -9.79 -2.46
N SER A 244 10.08 -9.83 -3.74
CA SER A 244 10.64 -8.99 -4.80
C SER A 244 9.52 -8.21 -5.51
N ILE A 245 9.87 -7.22 -6.33
CA ILE A 245 8.90 -6.45 -7.12
C ILE A 245 8.60 -7.19 -8.42
N PHE A 246 7.31 -7.38 -8.70
CA PHE A 246 6.78 -7.90 -9.96
C PHE A 246 6.04 -6.81 -10.71
N MET A 247 5.99 -6.92 -12.02
CA MET A 247 5.04 -6.18 -12.86
C MET A 247 4.08 -7.14 -13.55
N ALA A 248 2.85 -6.67 -13.71
CA ALA A 248 1.82 -7.36 -14.47
C ALA A 248 1.15 -6.42 -15.47
N ALA A 249 0.81 -6.92 -16.66
CA ALA A 249 0.15 -6.15 -17.71
C ALA A 249 -1.12 -6.85 -18.20
N GLY A 250 -2.23 -6.14 -18.25
CA GLY A 250 -3.55 -6.64 -18.69
C GLY A 250 -4.28 -5.64 -19.58
N ASP A 251 -5.27 -6.10 -20.33
CA ASP A 251 -6.14 -5.24 -21.14
C ASP A 251 -7.24 -4.59 -20.28
N SER A 252 -7.63 -5.28 -19.21
CA SER A 252 -8.64 -4.85 -18.25
C SER A 252 -8.22 -5.18 -16.81
N PHE A 253 -8.88 -4.57 -15.83
CA PHE A 253 -8.64 -4.92 -14.42
C PHE A 253 -8.96 -6.39 -14.10
N ALA A 254 -9.93 -7.00 -14.82
CA ALA A 254 -10.28 -8.41 -14.64
C ALA A 254 -9.13 -9.36 -14.96
N ASP A 255 -8.19 -8.96 -15.82
CA ASP A 255 -7.09 -9.85 -16.24
C ASP A 255 -6.12 -10.15 -15.09
N PHE A 256 -6.05 -9.26 -14.09
CA PHE A 256 -5.18 -9.46 -12.92
C PHE A 256 -5.72 -10.55 -11.98
N SER A 257 -7.03 -10.60 -11.79
CA SER A 257 -7.68 -11.53 -10.87
C SER A 257 -8.06 -12.88 -11.50
N ASN A 258 -7.99 -13.01 -12.83
CA ASN A 258 -8.30 -14.26 -13.53
C ASN A 258 -7.06 -14.96 -14.13
N GLY A 259 -5.85 -14.51 -13.78
CA GLY A 259 -4.60 -15.10 -14.22
C GLY A 259 -4.17 -14.79 -15.66
N LYS A 260 -4.90 -13.93 -16.40
CA LYS A 260 -4.60 -13.59 -17.81
C LYS A 260 -3.56 -12.49 -17.98
N ALA A 261 -3.29 -11.70 -16.94
CA ALA A 261 -2.26 -10.66 -17.01
C ALA A 261 -0.88 -11.30 -17.22
N GLU A 262 -0.11 -10.75 -18.18
CA GLU A 262 1.31 -11.07 -18.35
C GLU A 262 2.07 -10.61 -17.11
N ARG A 263 2.94 -11.46 -16.53
CA ARG A 263 3.71 -11.16 -15.32
C ARG A 263 5.20 -11.37 -15.54
N VAL A 264 6.00 -10.50 -14.91
CA VAL A 264 7.46 -10.61 -14.91
C VAL A 264 8.01 -10.34 -13.51
N VAL A 265 9.11 -11.01 -13.15
CA VAL A 265 9.96 -10.57 -12.04
C VAL A 265 10.65 -9.28 -12.50
N TYR A 266 10.34 -8.17 -11.86
CA TYR A 266 10.79 -6.86 -12.33
C TYR A 266 12.05 -6.37 -11.65
N ALA A 267 12.05 -6.34 -10.33
CA ALA A 267 13.22 -5.97 -9.55
C ALA A 267 13.41 -6.92 -8.36
N GLN A 268 14.62 -7.45 -8.26
CA GLN A 268 15.06 -8.26 -7.13
C GLN A 268 15.80 -7.39 -6.12
N ARG A 269 15.97 -7.87 -4.89
CA ARG A 269 16.82 -7.29 -3.87
C ARG A 269 18.26 -7.21 -4.39
N LYS A 270 18.91 -6.08 -4.19
CA LYS A 270 20.27 -5.83 -4.73
C LYS A 270 21.24 -5.28 -3.69
N TYR A 271 20.75 -4.44 -2.80
CA TYR A 271 21.56 -3.70 -1.83
C TYR A 271 21.34 -4.18 -0.40
N PRO A 272 22.30 -4.00 0.53
CA PRO A 272 22.15 -4.48 1.92
C PRO A 272 20.88 -4.01 2.62
N TRP A 273 20.45 -2.77 2.39
CA TRP A 273 19.23 -2.23 2.99
C TRP A 273 17.92 -2.82 2.41
N GLU A 274 18.03 -3.67 1.40
CA GLU A 274 16.94 -4.43 0.79
C GLU A 274 16.92 -5.91 1.23
N GLU A 275 17.81 -6.31 2.11
CA GLU A 275 18.10 -7.70 2.44
C GLU A 275 16.87 -8.56 2.74
N ASN A 276 15.88 -8.02 3.46
CA ASN A 276 14.67 -8.75 3.81
C ASN A 276 13.63 -8.72 2.68
N ARG A 277 13.36 -7.54 2.12
CA ARG A 277 12.34 -7.33 1.08
C ARG A 277 12.45 -5.98 0.39
N ILE A 278 11.82 -5.91 -0.80
CA ILE A 278 11.52 -4.65 -1.49
C ILE A 278 10.07 -4.67 -1.97
N GLY A 279 9.46 -3.50 -2.09
CA GLY A 279 8.10 -3.34 -2.61
C GLY A 279 7.83 -1.93 -3.11
N PRO A 280 6.88 -1.72 -4.03
CA PRO A 280 6.49 -0.38 -4.45
C PRO A 280 5.80 0.36 -3.30
N SER A 281 6.04 1.66 -3.20
CA SER A 281 5.48 2.49 -2.13
C SER A 281 4.17 3.14 -2.55
N TRP A 282 4.17 3.87 -3.67
CA TRP A 282 2.96 4.45 -4.29
C TRP A 282 3.08 4.48 -5.81
N ALA A 283 2.03 4.95 -6.52
CA ALA A 283 1.97 4.99 -7.97
C ALA A 283 3.14 5.74 -8.59
N PRO A 284 3.76 5.24 -9.67
CA PRO A 284 4.84 5.93 -10.36
C PRO A 284 4.44 7.33 -10.81
N MET A 285 5.39 8.28 -10.78
CA MET A 285 5.21 9.65 -11.26
C MET A 285 5.91 9.82 -12.61
N GLU A 286 5.20 10.30 -13.62
CA GLU A 286 5.82 10.61 -14.93
C GLU A 286 6.58 11.92 -14.85
N LEU A 287 7.89 11.87 -15.04
CA LEU A 287 8.78 13.04 -15.00
C LEU A 287 8.87 13.75 -16.35
N GLU A 288 8.91 12.96 -17.41
CA GLU A 288 8.92 13.34 -18.82
C GLU A 288 8.19 12.24 -19.60
N PRO A 289 7.71 12.46 -20.81
CA PRO A 289 7.04 11.43 -21.59
C PRO A 289 7.83 10.12 -21.65
N GLY A 290 7.29 9.08 -21.01
CA GLY A 290 7.90 7.75 -20.93
C GLY A 290 9.05 7.59 -19.92
N LEU A 291 9.40 8.62 -19.14
CA LEU A 291 10.35 8.52 -18.03
C LEU A 291 9.60 8.63 -16.70
N TRP A 292 9.68 7.60 -15.88
CA TRP A 292 8.94 7.45 -14.65
C TRP A 292 9.86 7.40 -13.43
N MET A 293 9.42 8.00 -12.34
CA MET A 293 9.99 7.79 -11.02
C MET A 293 9.10 6.79 -10.26
N LEU A 294 9.63 5.61 -9.98
CA LEU A 294 8.99 4.59 -9.14
C LEU A 294 9.51 4.70 -7.71
N PRO A 295 8.66 5.14 -6.77
CA PRO A 295 9.01 5.07 -5.35
C PRO A 295 8.91 3.63 -4.85
N TYR A 296 9.93 3.18 -4.11
CA TYR A 296 9.93 1.84 -3.53
C TYR A 296 10.61 1.84 -2.16
N HIS A 297 10.20 0.92 -1.32
CA HIS A 297 10.81 0.69 -0.02
C HIS A 297 11.64 -0.58 -0.01
N GLY A 298 12.63 -0.60 0.86
CA GLY A 298 13.34 -1.80 1.27
C GLY A 298 13.21 -2.01 2.77
N LYS A 299 13.39 -3.24 3.21
CA LYS A 299 13.55 -3.59 4.62
C LYS A 299 14.84 -4.38 4.77
N GLN A 300 15.62 -4.02 5.77
CA GLN A 300 16.77 -4.81 6.21
C GLN A 300 16.38 -5.65 7.42
N ASP A 301 17.18 -5.72 8.43
CA ASP A 301 16.86 -6.36 9.72
C ASP A 301 15.96 -5.45 10.59
N ASP A 302 15.58 -5.95 11.75
CA ASP A 302 14.71 -5.21 12.67
C ASP A 302 15.40 -4.00 13.33
N LYS A 303 16.73 -3.84 13.18
CA LYS A 303 17.45 -2.66 13.68
C LYS A 303 17.43 -1.51 12.69
N VAL A 304 17.36 -1.81 11.39
CA VAL A 304 17.31 -0.82 10.30
C VAL A 304 15.88 -0.58 9.86
N GLY A 305 15.06 -1.63 9.81
CA GLY A 305 13.65 -1.57 9.46
C GLY A 305 13.39 -1.14 8.03
N TYR A 306 12.26 -0.43 7.84
CA TYR A 306 11.83 0.05 6.54
C TYR A 306 12.47 1.39 6.17
N THR A 307 12.87 1.49 4.91
CA THR A 307 13.51 2.67 4.33
C THR A 307 12.97 2.95 2.93
N GLN A 308 13.08 4.17 2.46
CA GLN A 308 12.56 4.63 1.18
C GLN A 308 13.67 4.99 0.19
N SER A 309 13.49 4.60 -1.08
CA SER A 309 14.30 5.04 -2.22
C SER A 309 13.45 5.11 -3.50
N PHE A 310 14.08 5.32 -4.65
CA PHE A 310 13.41 5.48 -5.94
C PHE A 310 14.18 4.76 -7.05
N MET A 311 13.45 4.35 -8.09
CA MET A 311 14.01 3.91 -9.37
C MET A 311 13.54 4.86 -10.47
N LEU A 312 14.37 5.11 -11.48
CA LEU A 312 13.89 5.68 -12.75
C LEU A 312 13.64 4.56 -13.74
N LEU A 313 12.49 4.62 -14.39
CA LEU A 313 12.03 3.65 -15.36
C LEU A 313 11.79 4.35 -16.69
N LYS A 314 12.15 3.69 -17.80
CA LYS A 314 11.95 4.23 -19.15
C LYS A 314 11.11 3.29 -20.00
N GLU A 315 10.02 3.83 -20.56
CA GLU A 315 9.24 3.11 -21.57
C GLU A 315 10.06 2.93 -22.84
N THR A 316 10.03 1.72 -23.40
CA THR A 316 10.70 1.38 -24.67
C THR A 316 9.71 0.98 -25.75
N GLY A 317 8.44 0.76 -25.41
CA GLY A 317 7.41 0.22 -26.31
C GLY A 317 7.58 -1.27 -26.64
N LYS A 318 8.68 -1.89 -26.16
CA LYS A 318 9.04 -3.29 -26.47
C LYS A 318 8.90 -4.23 -25.28
N GLY A 319 8.03 -3.91 -24.32
CA GLY A 319 7.85 -4.69 -23.10
C GLY A 319 7.62 -3.75 -21.91
N PHE A 320 7.85 -4.27 -20.72
CA PHE A 320 7.78 -3.46 -19.51
C PHE A 320 8.86 -2.39 -19.49
N PRO A 321 8.65 -1.23 -18.82
CA PRO A 321 9.66 -0.19 -18.71
C PRO A 321 10.99 -0.72 -18.18
N GLU A 322 12.11 -0.21 -18.65
CA GLU A 322 13.45 -0.59 -18.22
C GLU A 322 13.92 0.26 -17.04
N ILE A 323 14.58 -0.35 -16.04
CA ILE A 323 15.21 0.39 -14.94
C ILE A 323 16.45 1.09 -15.48
N VAL A 324 16.46 2.42 -15.52
CA VAL A 324 17.57 3.24 -16.02
C VAL A 324 18.36 3.92 -14.90
N ALA A 325 17.82 3.99 -13.69
CA ALA A 325 18.54 4.42 -12.49
C ALA A 325 17.99 3.69 -11.24
N ARG A 326 18.90 3.28 -10.36
CA ARG A 326 18.58 2.70 -9.05
C ARG A 326 19.73 3.01 -8.08
N PRO A 327 19.61 4.06 -7.26
CA PRO A 327 20.64 4.41 -6.28
C PRO A 327 20.99 3.24 -5.36
N ALA A 328 22.26 3.10 -5.05
CA ALA A 328 22.74 2.06 -4.13
C ALA A 328 22.39 2.39 -2.66
N GLU A 329 22.22 3.68 -2.36
CA GLU A 329 21.90 4.15 -1.03
C GLU A 329 20.39 4.20 -0.82
N ARG A 330 19.96 3.89 0.40
CA ARG A 330 18.65 4.29 0.90
C ARG A 330 18.62 5.81 1.05
N LEU A 331 17.56 6.47 0.58
CA LEU A 331 17.51 7.94 0.62
C LEU A 331 16.88 8.45 1.92
N PHE A 332 15.82 7.80 2.38
CA PHE A 332 15.09 8.21 3.57
C PHE A 332 14.87 7.01 4.50
N TYR A 333 15.11 7.21 5.78
CA TYR A 333 15.07 6.15 6.80
C TYR A 333 14.71 6.74 8.17
N ALA A 334 14.30 5.87 9.10
CA ALA A 334 13.98 6.27 10.46
C ALA A 334 15.23 6.70 11.23
N GLU A 335 15.18 7.89 11.84
CA GLU A 335 16.27 8.46 12.64
C GLU A 335 15.76 9.36 13.78
N GLU A 336 14.52 9.87 13.65
CA GLU A 336 13.91 10.67 14.70
C GLU A 336 13.42 9.77 15.86
N PRO A 337 13.46 10.25 17.12
CA PRO A 337 13.05 9.42 18.27
C PRO A 337 11.65 8.81 18.12
N TRP A 338 10.70 9.55 17.54
CA TRP A 338 9.33 9.10 17.32
C TRP A 338 9.17 8.09 16.17
N GLU A 339 10.20 7.87 15.37
CA GLU A 339 10.28 6.88 14.31
C GLU A 339 10.92 5.56 14.79
N LEU A 340 11.58 5.57 15.94
CA LEU A 340 12.34 4.46 16.50
C LEU A 340 11.60 3.74 17.63
N GLU A 341 10.56 4.37 18.19
CA GLU A 341 9.83 3.87 19.35
C GLU A 341 8.36 3.60 18.99
N GLY A 342 7.95 2.37 19.10
CA GLY A 342 6.58 1.90 18.89
C GLY A 342 6.36 0.54 19.54
N ASP A 343 5.12 0.03 19.49
CA ASP A 343 4.76 -1.27 20.07
C ASP A 343 5.51 -2.43 19.41
N PHE A 344 6.00 -2.27 18.19
CA PHE A 344 6.76 -3.28 17.45
C PHE A 344 8.27 -3.09 17.51
N THR A 345 8.79 -2.06 18.14
CA THR A 345 10.23 -1.79 18.34
C THR A 345 11.08 -1.85 17.07
N ILE A 346 10.47 -1.68 15.90
CA ILE A 346 11.15 -1.71 14.60
C ILE A 346 11.25 -0.28 14.07
N PRO A 347 12.45 0.22 13.77
CA PRO A 347 12.60 1.47 13.03
C PRO A 347 11.76 1.42 11.76
N CYS A 348 10.90 2.40 11.54
CA CYS A 348 9.99 2.37 10.41
C CYS A 348 9.82 3.75 9.79
N LEU A 349 10.15 3.84 8.51
CA LEU A 349 9.75 4.90 7.61
C LEU A 349 9.11 4.20 6.40
N PHE A 350 7.79 3.93 6.48
CA PHE A 350 7.06 3.21 5.45
C PHE A 350 6.08 4.13 4.73
N THR A 351 6.36 4.45 3.47
CA THR A 351 5.57 5.39 2.69
C THR A 351 4.51 4.67 1.84
N CYS A 352 3.29 5.23 1.79
CA CYS A 352 2.21 4.79 0.92
C CYS A 352 1.74 5.88 -0.05
N SER A 353 2.36 7.05 -0.02
CA SER A 353 1.94 8.20 -0.84
C SER A 353 3.03 9.23 -1.04
N GLY A 354 2.89 9.97 -2.14
CA GLY A 354 3.65 11.19 -2.41
C GLY A 354 2.75 12.20 -3.14
N VAL A 355 2.72 13.43 -2.66
CA VAL A 355 1.97 14.55 -3.25
C VAL A 355 2.95 15.65 -3.62
N LEU A 356 2.97 16.01 -4.90
CA LEU A 356 3.71 17.16 -5.42
C LEU A 356 2.72 18.30 -5.63
N LEU A 357 2.97 19.43 -4.97
CA LEU A 357 2.21 20.66 -5.16
C LEU A 357 2.99 21.66 -6.01
N ASP A 358 2.35 22.80 -6.33
CA ASP A 358 2.90 23.87 -7.17
C ASP A 358 4.11 24.60 -6.56
N ASP A 359 4.38 24.40 -5.26
CA ASP A 359 5.57 24.91 -4.56
C ASP A 359 6.84 24.09 -4.85
N GLY A 360 6.75 23.02 -5.65
CA GLY A 360 7.88 22.18 -6.00
C GLY A 360 8.37 21.27 -4.87
N ILE A 361 7.59 21.12 -3.81
CA ILE A 361 7.90 20.22 -2.69
C ILE A 361 7.13 18.91 -2.83
N LEU A 362 7.86 17.81 -2.90
CA LEU A 362 7.27 16.47 -2.79
C LEU A 362 7.07 16.15 -1.31
N ARG A 363 5.81 15.93 -0.94
CA ARG A 363 5.38 15.54 0.40
C ARG A 363 5.05 14.07 0.43
N MET A 364 5.75 13.31 1.27
CA MET A 364 5.57 11.87 1.42
C MET A 364 5.02 11.57 2.81
N GLY A 365 3.78 11.09 2.85
CA GLY A 365 3.19 10.58 4.10
C GLY A 365 3.77 9.20 4.42
N TYR A 366 4.11 8.96 5.68
CA TYR A 366 4.68 7.68 6.08
C TYR A 366 4.22 7.20 7.46
N GLY A 367 4.20 5.88 7.62
CA GLY A 367 4.10 5.24 8.91
C GLY A 367 5.44 5.26 9.62
N ALA A 368 5.45 5.78 10.85
CA ALA A 368 6.60 5.89 11.71
C ALA A 368 6.50 4.92 12.89
N ALA A 369 7.55 4.14 13.14
CA ALA A 369 7.63 3.13 14.21
C ALA A 369 6.43 2.18 14.23
N ASP A 370 5.79 1.97 13.07
CA ASP A 370 4.56 1.17 12.89
C ASP A 370 3.39 1.60 13.81
N ALA A 371 3.37 2.83 14.28
CA ALA A 371 2.40 3.33 15.25
C ALA A 371 1.92 4.77 15.05
N LYS A 372 2.62 5.56 14.24
CA LYS A 372 2.40 7.01 14.13
C LYS A 372 2.44 7.45 12.66
N VAL A 373 1.93 8.64 12.38
CA VAL A 373 1.97 9.25 11.04
C VAL A 373 2.97 10.38 11.02
N GLY A 374 3.89 10.33 10.06
CA GLY A 374 4.84 11.38 9.73
C GLY A 374 4.68 11.92 8.32
N LEU A 375 5.28 13.07 8.06
CA LEU A 375 5.42 13.70 6.75
C LEU A 375 6.89 13.98 6.47
N LEU A 376 7.36 13.60 5.30
CA LEU A 376 8.69 13.95 4.79
C LEU A 376 8.53 14.91 3.62
N GLU A 377 9.28 16.00 3.63
CA GLU A 377 9.33 17.02 2.58
C GLU A 377 10.70 17.02 1.91
N VAL A 378 10.72 17.02 0.59
CA VAL A 378 11.94 17.11 -0.22
C VAL A 378 11.70 18.03 -1.41
N ASN A 379 12.73 18.80 -1.81
CA ASN A 379 12.68 19.54 -3.06
C ASN A 379 12.63 18.55 -4.21
N PHE A 380 11.55 18.59 -5.00
CA PHE A 380 11.32 17.63 -6.06
C PHE A 380 12.37 17.68 -7.17
N GLN A 381 12.79 18.90 -7.56
CA GLN A 381 13.78 19.06 -8.62
C GLN A 381 15.15 18.51 -8.18
N GLU A 382 15.56 18.77 -6.94
CA GLU A 382 16.83 18.23 -6.40
C GLU A 382 16.81 16.69 -6.37
N LEU A 383 15.67 16.09 -5.97
CA LEU A 383 15.51 14.64 -5.99
C LEU A 383 15.61 14.08 -7.42
N VAL A 384 14.93 14.71 -8.38
CA VAL A 384 14.94 14.28 -9.80
C VAL A 384 16.35 14.41 -10.38
N ASP A 385 17.05 15.52 -10.12
CA ASP A 385 18.41 15.74 -10.61
C ASP A 385 19.39 14.72 -10.02
N TYR A 386 19.26 14.41 -8.73
CA TYR A 386 20.03 13.34 -8.10
C TYR A 386 19.77 11.98 -8.78
N LEU A 387 18.50 11.62 -9.00
CA LEU A 387 18.14 10.35 -9.64
C LEU A 387 18.63 10.28 -11.09
N LYS A 388 18.50 11.36 -11.86
CA LYS A 388 19.01 11.43 -13.23
C LYS A 388 20.54 11.30 -13.29
N ALA A 389 21.27 11.82 -12.30
CA ALA A 389 22.71 11.65 -12.18
C ALA A 389 23.15 10.19 -11.90
N GLN A 390 22.22 9.30 -11.52
CA GLN A 390 22.48 7.87 -11.35
C GLN A 390 22.18 7.06 -12.63
N MET A 391 21.62 7.67 -13.68
CA MET A 391 21.33 6.95 -14.93
C MET A 391 22.62 6.34 -15.53
N GLY A 392 22.49 5.09 -15.99
CA GLY A 392 23.62 4.33 -16.54
C GLY A 392 24.60 3.77 -15.52
N LYS A 393 24.34 3.89 -14.21
CA LYS A 393 25.15 3.31 -13.13
C LYS A 393 24.50 2.05 -12.51
N CYS A 394 23.46 1.51 -13.12
CA CYS A 394 22.69 0.36 -12.61
C CYS A 394 23.39 -1.00 -12.82
#